data_6d84420c85a031996ec1e89dc058799f
#
_entry.id   6d84420c85a031996ec1e89dc058799f
#
_cell.length_a   1.000
_cell.length_b   1.000
_cell.length_c   1.000
_cell.angle_alpha   90.00
_cell.angle_beta   90.00
_cell.angle_gamma   90.00
#
_symmetry.space_group_name_H-M   'P 1'
#
loop_
_entity.id
_entity.type
_entity.pdbx_description
1 polymer ?
#
loop_
_entity_poly.entity_id
_entity_poly.type
_entity_poly.pdbx_seq_one_letter_code
_entity_poly.pdbx_strand_id
1 'polypeptide(L)'
;MRLEFKIPDLGNLKKSYDEDGYNHVPELFSSADMDILNKEFSRYVKDCVPKMKDQEVYYVDKSNKDTLMQMQKLEEYDDFFHELFFNSKIKDLAANALGEDVVPRAMEYFNKPPGKSNPTPPHQDGYYFNLDNDKAVTGWLALEDVDDENGCIHYVKGSHKHEYRPHGRSEILGFSQGVTDFGTEEDKKNTVKFEGKAGMFLMHDAKIIHFASSNKSSVRSRRAFGFVYHGVSAKHDVEKGKAYQKKLHD
;
A
#
# COMPACT_ATOMS: atom_id res chain seq x y z
N MET A 1 14.53 -14.07 15.42
CA MET A 1 13.97 -13.07 16.34
C MET A 1 12.52 -12.86 15.90
N ARG A 2 11.55 -12.95 16.83
CA ARG A 2 10.12 -12.93 16.48
C ARG A 2 9.58 -11.51 16.66
N LEU A 3 8.84 -10.99 15.66
CA LEU A 3 8.15 -9.72 15.79
C LEU A 3 6.96 -9.86 16.76
N GLU A 4 6.79 -8.91 17.67
CA GLU A 4 5.73 -8.89 18.66
C GLU A 4 4.77 -7.73 18.37
N PHE A 5 3.71 -8.03 17.61
CA PHE A 5 2.69 -7.02 17.29
C PHE A 5 1.76 -6.77 18.46
N LYS A 6 1.40 -5.51 18.68
CA LYS A 6 0.31 -5.11 19.54
C LYS A 6 -0.99 -5.13 18.73
N ILE A 7 -1.83 -6.17 18.90
CA ILE A 7 -3.12 -6.21 18.20
C ILE A 7 -4.10 -5.27 18.89
N PRO A 8 -4.69 -4.32 18.17
CA PRO A 8 -5.78 -3.47 18.66
C PRO A 8 -7.08 -4.27 18.86
N ASP A 9 -8.09 -3.62 19.44
CA ASP A 9 -9.44 -4.16 19.51
C ASP A 9 -10.01 -4.41 18.09
N LEU A 10 -10.18 -5.67 17.73
CA LEU A 10 -10.63 -6.10 16.42
C LEU A 10 -12.06 -5.63 16.09
N GLY A 11 -12.93 -5.51 17.10
CA GLY A 11 -14.30 -5.01 16.91
C GLY A 11 -14.33 -3.54 16.50
N ASN A 12 -13.51 -2.72 17.16
CA ASN A 12 -13.38 -1.30 16.81
C ASN A 12 -12.74 -1.12 15.43
N LEU A 13 -11.74 -1.95 15.07
CA LEU A 13 -11.15 -1.93 13.73
C LEU A 13 -12.15 -2.28 12.65
N LYS A 14 -12.96 -3.34 12.84
CA LYS A 14 -13.99 -3.73 11.87
C LYS A 14 -15.01 -2.63 11.67
N LYS A 15 -15.48 -2.01 12.75
CA LYS A 15 -16.41 -0.89 12.67
C LYS A 15 -15.83 0.29 11.90
N SER A 16 -14.59 0.70 12.23
CA SER A 16 -13.91 1.80 11.52
C SER A 16 -13.74 1.49 10.04
N TYR A 17 -13.34 0.25 9.71
CA TYR A 17 -13.20 -0.17 8.32
C TYR A 17 -14.52 -0.09 7.54
N ASP A 18 -15.63 -0.57 8.13
CA ASP A 18 -16.96 -0.55 7.49
C ASP A 18 -17.51 0.88 7.33
N GLU A 19 -17.23 1.76 8.31
CA GLU A 19 -17.72 3.14 8.29
C GLU A 19 -16.86 4.05 7.40
N ASP A 20 -15.56 3.94 7.49
CA ASP A 20 -14.61 4.90 6.94
C ASP A 20 -13.87 4.38 5.70
N GLY A 21 -13.81 3.05 5.51
CA GLY A 21 -13.08 2.37 4.43
C GLY A 21 -11.62 2.10 4.77
N TYR A 22 -11.20 2.34 6.01
CA TYR A 22 -9.83 2.10 6.43
C TYR A 22 -9.70 1.91 7.95
N ASN A 23 -8.57 1.34 8.36
CA ASN A 23 -8.09 1.30 9.73
C ASN A 23 -6.82 2.11 9.88
N HIS A 24 -6.64 2.76 11.03
CA HIS A 24 -5.42 3.45 11.43
C HIS A 24 -4.96 2.91 12.78
N VAL A 25 -3.76 2.33 12.81
CA VAL A 25 -3.10 1.83 14.02
C VAL A 25 -1.79 2.60 14.18
N PRO A 26 -1.74 3.60 15.07
CA PRO A 26 -0.58 4.51 15.18
C PRO A 26 0.74 3.81 15.51
N GLU A 27 0.68 2.66 16.19
CA GLU A 27 1.84 1.87 16.62
C GLU A 27 1.47 0.38 16.61
N LEU A 28 1.35 -0.20 15.41
CA LEU A 28 1.18 -1.65 15.27
C LEU A 28 2.49 -2.37 15.59
N PHE A 29 3.60 -1.80 15.14
CA PHE A 29 4.96 -2.28 15.41
C PHE A 29 5.66 -1.34 16.38
N SER A 30 6.23 -1.91 17.46
CA SER A 30 7.06 -1.17 18.39
C SER A 30 8.37 -0.71 17.75
N SER A 31 9.08 0.21 18.38
CA SER A 31 10.43 0.61 17.92
C SER A 31 11.40 -0.58 17.83
N ALA A 32 11.31 -1.54 18.74
CA ALA A 32 12.13 -2.75 18.71
C ALA A 32 11.78 -3.64 17.50
N ASP A 33 10.49 -3.77 17.15
CA ASP A 33 10.07 -4.48 15.94
C ASP A 33 10.56 -3.76 14.68
N MET A 34 10.52 -2.42 14.69
CA MET A 34 11.00 -1.62 13.57
C MET A 34 12.51 -1.74 13.37
N ASP A 35 13.29 -1.85 14.44
CA ASP A 35 14.73 -2.12 14.36
C ASP A 35 15.00 -3.49 13.69
N ILE A 36 14.22 -4.52 14.05
CA ILE A 36 14.31 -5.84 13.42
C ILE A 36 13.95 -5.74 11.94
N LEU A 37 12.80 -5.13 11.60
CA LEU A 37 12.34 -4.97 10.23
C LEU A 37 13.34 -4.21 9.36
N ASN A 38 13.87 -3.10 9.83
CA ASN A 38 14.85 -2.31 9.10
C ASN A 38 16.18 -3.05 8.89
N LYS A 39 16.61 -3.85 9.87
CA LYS A 39 17.78 -4.72 9.74
C LYS A 39 17.56 -5.80 8.68
N GLU A 40 16.45 -6.51 8.75
CA GLU A 40 16.10 -7.55 7.77
C GLU A 40 15.89 -6.94 6.37
N PHE A 41 15.29 -5.76 6.27
CA PHE A 41 15.14 -5.06 5.01
C PHE A 41 16.50 -4.65 4.41
N SER A 42 17.43 -4.17 5.24
CA SER A 42 18.80 -3.85 4.79
C SER A 42 19.53 -5.09 4.27
N ARG A 43 19.36 -6.24 4.93
CA ARG A 43 19.85 -7.53 4.46
C ARG A 43 19.20 -7.90 3.12
N TYR A 44 17.88 -7.79 3.02
CA TYR A 44 17.13 -8.07 1.81
C TYR A 44 17.63 -7.26 0.61
N VAL A 45 17.80 -5.95 0.79
CA VAL A 45 18.33 -5.07 -0.28
C VAL A 45 19.71 -5.52 -0.74
N LYS A 46 20.57 -5.94 0.18
CA LYS A 46 21.91 -6.43 -0.15
C LYS A 46 21.92 -7.79 -0.84
N ASP A 47 21.15 -8.75 -0.33
CA ASP A 47 21.31 -10.19 -0.66
C ASP A 47 20.27 -10.67 -1.68
N CYS A 48 19.07 -10.07 -1.72
CA CYS A 48 17.94 -10.49 -2.56
C CYS A 48 17.76 -9.60 -3.79
N VAL A 49 17.83 -8.27 -3.65
CA VAL A 49 17.61 -7.34 -4.78
C VAL A 49 18.49 -7.65 -6.00
N PRO A 50 19.79 -8.04 -5.87
CA PRO A 50 20.60 -8.42 -7.03
C PRO A 50 20.12 -9.67 -7.79
N LYS A 51 19.22 -10.46 -7.18
CA LYS A 51 18.66 -11.70 -7.75
C LYS A 51 17.23 -11.53 -8.28
N MET A 52 16.60 -10.39 -7.97
CA MET A 52 15.24 -10.09 -8.42
C MET A 52 15.24 -9.81 -9.93
N LYS A 53 14.07 -10.06 -10.55
CA LYS A 53 13.88 -9.75 -11.97
C LYS A 53 13.80 -8.24 -12.18
N ASP A 54 14.32 -7.74 -13.30
CA ASP A 54 14.34 -6.31 -13.62
C ASP A 54 12.95 -5.66 -13.59
N GLN A 55 11.90 -6.41 -13.94
CA GLN A 55 10.53 -5.94 -13.92
C GLN A 55 9.88 -5.90 -12.53
N GLU A 56 10.58 -6.33 -11.50
CA GLU A 56 10.10 -6.35 -10.11
C GLU A 56 10.82 -5.31 -9.23
N VAL A 57 11.84 -4.62 -9.79
CA VAL A 57 12.66 -3.61 -9.07
C VAL A 57 12.75 -2.33 -9.87
N TYR A 58 12.27 -1.24 -9.29
CA TYR A 58 12.19 0.06 -9.96
C TYR A 58 13.01 1.11 -9.21
N TYR A 59 13.76 1.90 -9.96
CA TYR A 59 14.55 3.02 -9.47
C TYR A 59 14.11 4.31 -10.15
N VAL A 60 14.20 5.44 -9.45
CA VAL A 60 14.04 6.76 -10.07
C VAL A 60 15.17 7.00 -11.10
N ASP A 61 16.40 6.58 -10.73
CA ASP A 61 17.58 6.57 -11.62
C ASP A 61 18.25 5.19 -11.48
N LYS A 62 18.21 4.37 -12.53
CA LYS A 62 18.79 3.02 -12.55
C LYS A 62 20.30 2.98 -12.30
N SER A 63 21.00 4.09 -12.57
CA SER A 63 22.44 4.20 -12.30
C SER A 63 22.77 4.48 -10.83
N ASN A 64 21.78 4.95 -10.05
CA ASN A 64 21.92 5.25 -8.63
C ASN A 64 21.04 4.34 -7.78
N LYS A 65 21.64 3.37 -7.09
CA LYS A 65 20.94 2.38 -6.26
C LYS A 65 20.22 3.01 -5.04
N ASP A 66 20.63 4.18 -4.59
CA ASP A 66 19.99 4.90 -3.49
C ASP A 66 18.61 5.48 -3.89
N THR A 67 18.29 5.45 -5.19
CA THR A 67 17.00 5.86 -5.74
C THR A 67 16.00 4.73 -5.90
N LEU A 68 16.20 3.60 -5.19
CA LEU A 68 15.25 2.49 -5.15
C LEU A 68 13.87 3.00 -4.75
N MET A 69 12.90 2.84 -5.66
CA MET A 69 11.56 3.43 -5.53
C MET A 69 10.50 2.39 -5.21
N GLN A 70 10.53 1.24 -5.88
CA GLN A 70 9.53 0.18 -5.69
C GLN A 70 10.16 -1.19 -5.90
N MET A 71 9.70 -2.15 -5.11
CA MET A 71 9.93 -3.58 -5.34
C MET A 71 8.62 -4.32 -5.18
N GLN A 72 8.45 -5.37 -5.95
CA GLN A 72 7.28 -6.25 -5.92
C GLN A 72 7.70 -7.66 -5.51
N LYS A 73 6.78 -8.41 -4.89
CA LYS A 73 6.94 -9.83 -4.56
C LYS A 73 8.10 -10.12 -3.61
N LEU A 74 8.25 -9.29 -2.57
CA LEU A 74 9.32 -9.48 -1.59
C LEU A 74 9.29 -10.89 -0.97
N GLU A 75 8.10 -11.43 -0.79
CA GLU A 75 7.80 -12.74 -0.21
C GLU A 75 8.30 -13.92 -1.03
N GLU A 76 8.53 -13.73 -2.34
CA GLU A 76 9.03 -14.80 -3.23
C GLU A 76 10.55 -15.00 -3.10
N TYR A 77 11.28 -14.03 -2.53
CA TYR A 77 12.73 -13.99 -2.51
C TYR A 77 13.35 -14.21 -1.13
N ASP A 78 12.53 -14.21 -0.05
CA ASP A 78 13.07 -14.27 1.30
C ASP A 78 12.07 -14.85 2.31
N ASP A 79 12.50 -15.81 3.12
CA ASP A 79 11.67 -16.51 4.09
C ASP A 79 11.15 -15.59 5.21
N PHE A 80 11.91 -14.58 5.65
CA PHE A 80 11.45 -13.63 6.67
C PHE A 80 10.26 -12.83 6.17
N PHE A 81 10.33 -12.30 4.95
CA PHE A 81 9.23 -11.54 4.34
C PHE A 81 8.07 -12.45 3.93
N HIS A 82 8.35 -13.70 3.56
CA HIS A 82 7.33 -14.71 3.35
C HIS A 82 6.51 -14.96 4.64
N GLU A 83 7.18 -15.25 5.77
CA GLU A 83 6.53 -15.46 7.06
C GLU A 83 5.77 -14.22 7.53
N LEU A 84 6.34 -13.03 7.36
CA LEU A 84 5.68 -11.78 7.67
C LEU A 84 4.37 -11.59 6.90
N PHE A 85 4.33 -12.01 5.66
CA PHE A 85 3.17 -11.82 4.79
C PHE A 85 2.12 -12.94 4.92
N PHE A 86 2.56 -14.19 4.97
CA PHE A 86 1.66 -15.36 4.95
C PHE A 86 1.17 -15.78 6.33
N ASN A 87 1.99 -15.63 7.36
CA ASN A 87 1.79 -16.27 8.67
C ASN A 87 1.79 -15.28 9.83
N SER A 88 1.63 -13.98 9.58
CA SER A 88 1.61 -12.98 10.63
C SER A 88 0.20 -12.49 10.97
N LYS A 89 0.12 -11.75 12.07
CA LYS A 89 -1.11 -11.06 12.51
C LYS A 89 -1.60 -9.98 11.53
N ILE A 90 -0.79 -9.55 10.55
CA ILE A 90 -1.25 -8.65 9.47
C ILE A 90 -2.33 -9.36 8.64
N LYS A 91 -2.14 -10.64 8.35
CA LYS A 91 -3.15 -11.46 7.66
C LYS A 91 -4.44 -11.57 8.48
N ASP A 92 -4.33 -11.73 9.81
CA ASP A 92 -5.52 -11.79 10.69
C ASP A 92 -6.26 -10.45 10.71
N LEU A 93 -5.53 -9.32 10.69
CA LEU A 93 -6.13 -7.98 10.55
C LEU A 93 -6.85 -7.82 9.20
N ALA A 94 -6.28 -8.33 8.11
CA ALA A 94 -6.90 -8.31 6.79
C ALA A 94 -8.20 -9.15 6.76
N ALA A 95 -8.17 -10.34 7.36
CA ALA A 95 -9.36 -11.19 7.48
C ALA A 95 -10.45 -10.53 8.33
N ASN A 96 -10.07 -9.87 9.43
CA ASN A 96 -11.00 -9.09 10.25
C ASN A 96 -11.63 -7.94 9.45
N ALA A 97 -10.83 -7.19 8.70
CA ALA A 97 -11.32 -6.07 7.89
C ALA A 97 -12.33 -6.54 6.84
N LEU A 98 -12.04 -7.61 6.10
CA LEU A 98 -12.95 -8.13 5.07
C LEU A 98 -14.13 -8.95 5.63
N GLY A 99 -14.04 -9.43 6.88
CA GLY A 99 -15.04 -10.29 7.49
C GLY A 99 -15.05 -11.72 6.94
N GLU A 100 -13.97 -12.16 6.31
CA GLU A 100 -13.76 -13.51 5.79
C GLU A 100 -12.26 -13.85 5.75
N ASP A 101 -11.92 -15.11 5.53
CA ASP A 101 -10.54 -15.53 5.32
C ASP A 101 -9.93 -14.86 4.08
N VAL A 102 -8.62 -14.68 4.10
CA VAL A 102 -7.90 -13.97 3.03
C VAL A 102 -6.77 -14.79 2.43
N VAL A 103 -6.51 -14.51 1.17
CA VAL A 103 -5.39 -15.06 0.39
C VAL A 103 -4.37 -13.94 0.17
N PRO A 104 -3.11 -14.08 0.64
CA PRO A 104 -2.03 -13.16 0.32
C PRO A 104 -1.79 -13.09 -1.19
N ARG A 105 -1.55 -11.88 -1.74
CA ARG A 105 -1.39 -11.67 -3.18
C ARG A 105 -0.07 -11.03 -3.56
N ALA A 106 0.32 -9.97 -2.89
CA ALA A 106 1.57 -9.29 -3.14
C ALA A 106 2.06 -8.56 -1.90
N MET A 107 3.34 -8.69 -1.60
CA MET A 107 4.06 -7.82 -0.69
C MET A 107 4.98 -6.91 -1.47
N GLU A 108 4.86 -5.61 -1.25
CA GLU A 108 5.55 -4.59 -2.01
C GLU A 108 6.33 -3.64 -1.10
N TYR A 109 7.37 -3.06 -1.64
CA TYR A 109 8.08 -1.93 -1.03
C TYR A 109 7.87 -0.70 -1.87
N PHE A 110 7.57 0.41 -1.20
CA PHE A 110 7.43 1.74 -1.80
C PHE A 110 8.34 2.74 -1.11
N ASN A 111 8.98 3.58 -1.90
CA ASN A 111 9.80 4.68 -1.40
C ASN A 111 9.54 5.96 -2.20
N LYS A 112 9.55 7.07 -1.49
CA LYS A 112 9.69 8.40 -2.06
C LYS A 112 11.06 8.94 -1.67
N PRO A 113 12.10 8.75 -2.50
CA PRO A 113 13.44 9.24 -2.20
C PRO A 113 13.47 10.75 -1.99
N PRO A 114 14.43 11.29 -1.21
CA PRO A 114 14.56 12.73 -1.00
C PRO A 114 14.86 13.48 -2.30
N GLY A 115 14.33 14.70 -2.41
CA GLY A 115 14.64 15.66 -3.46
C GLY A 115 13.99 15.42 -4.83
N LYS A 116 13.50 14.23 -5.15
CA LYS A 116 12.91 13.91 -6.46
C LYS A 116 11.90 12.77 -6.36
N SER A 117 10.72 13.02 -5.83
CA SER A 117 9.67 12.02 -5.91
C SER A 117 8.39 12.59 -6.52
N ASN A 118 7.76 11.82 -7.37
CA ASN A 118 6.44 12.17 -7.88
C ASN A 118 5.37 11.96 -6.79
N PRO A 119 4.26 12.71 -6.84
CA PRO A 119 3.09 12.37 -6.06
C PRO A 119 2.56 10.99 -6.46
N THR A 120 1.80 10.35 -5.60
CA THR A 120 0.96 9.21 -5.97
C THR A 120 -0.40 9.78 -6.38
N PRO A 121 -0.87 9.56 -7.61
CA PRO A 121 -2.15 10.13 -8.04
C PRO A 121 -3.32 9.52 -7.25
N PRO A 122 -4.44 10.23 -7.11
CA PRO A 122 -5.65 9.65 -6.55
C PRO A 122 -6.07 8.42 -7.34
N HIS A 123 -6.26 7.29 -6.67
CA HIS A 123 -6.65 6.02 -7.30
C HIS A 123 -7.40 5.12 -6.32
N GLN A 124 -7.95 4.04 -6.84
CA GLN A 124 -8.64 2.98 -6.11
C GLN A 124 -7.97 1.65 -6.51
N ASP A 125 -7.38 0.95 -5.54
CA ASP A 125 -6.62 -0.28 -5.80
C ASP A 125 -7.41 -1.35 -6.54
N GLY A 126 -8.68 -1.50 -6.19
CA GLY A 126 -9.56 -2.49 -6.81
C GLY A 126 -9.75 -2.30 -8.31
N TYR A 127 -9.50 -1.09 -8.84
CA TYR A 127 -9.50 -0.84 -10.27
C TYR A 127 -8.41 -1.63 -11.01
N TYR A 128 -7.30 -1.93 -10.33
CA TYR A 128 -6.20 -2.74 -10.86
C TYR A 128 -6.41 -4.24 -10.62
N PHE A 129 -7.13 -4.60 -9.54
CA PHE A 129 -7.26 -6.00 -9.13
C PHE A 129 -8.22 -6.81 -10.02
N ASN A 130 -9.18 -6.15 -10.67
CA ASN A 130 -10.16 -6.76 -11.55
C ASN A 130 -10.91 -7.94 -10.88
N LEU A 131 -11.45 -7.71 -9.69
CA LEU A 131 -12.21 -8.71 -8.93
C LEU A 131 -13.71 -8.58 -9.19
N ASP A 132 -14.43 -9.70 -9.10
CA ASP A 132 -15.88 -9.78 -9.31
C ASP A 132 -16.67 -9.12 -8.18
N ASN A 133 -16.17 -9.16 -6.94
CA ASN A 133 -16.86 -8.67 -5.74
C ASN A 133 -16.07 -7.60 -4.96
N ASP A 134 -14.94 -7.12 -5.48
CA ASP A 134 -14.06 -6.10 -4.90
C ASP A 134 -13.54 -6.41 -3.47
N LYS A 135 -13.63 -7.69 -3.04
CA LYS A 135 -13.17 -8.14 -1.73
C LYS A 135 -11.63 -8.21 -1.69
N ALA A 136 -11.03 -7.05 -1.51
CA ALA A 136 -9.58 -6.92 -1.33
C ALA A 136 -9.25 -5.80 -0.35
N VAL A 137 -8.11 -5.91 0.30
CA VAL A 137 -7.61 -4.96 1.27
C VAL A 137 -6.11 -4.79 1.11
N THR A 138 -5.64 -3.56 1.23
CA THR A 138 -4.21 -3.24 1.22
C THR A 138 -3.78 -2.72 2.59
N GLY A 139 -2.81 -3.40 3.21
CA GLY A 139 -2.08 -2.91 4.38
C GLY A 139 -0.93 -1.99 3.95
N TRP A 140 -0.65 -0.95 4.72
CA TRP A 140 0.45 -0.02 4.49
C TRP A 140 1.19 0.23 5.81
N LEU A 141 2.47 -0.13 5.89
CA LEU A 141 3.33 0.01 7.06
C LEU A 141 4.38 1.09 6.84
N ALA A 142 4.38 2.13 7.66
CA ALA A 142 5.43 3.14 7.65
C ALA A 142 6.74 2.56 8.21
N LEU A 143 7.83 2.60 7.43
CA LEU A 143 9.16 2.14 7.87
C LEU A 143 9.97 3.24 8.57
N GLU A 144 9.50 4.46 8.51
CA GLU A 144 10.08 5.66 9.12
C GLU A 144 8.99 6.67 9.46
N ASP A 145 9.34 7.75 10.15
CA ASP A 145 8.41 8.83 10.45
C ASP A 145 7.89 9.47 9.17
N VAL A 146 6.58 9.68 9.09
CA VAL A 146 5.87 10.16 7.92
C VAL A 146 5.07 11.42 8.25
N ASP A 147 5.20 12.44 7.42
CA ASP A 147 4.50 13.71 7.53
C ASP A 147 4.27 14.38 6.16
N ASP A 148 3.75 15.62 6.15
CA ASP A 148 3.50 16.39 4.93
C ASP A 148 4.80 16.70 4.15
N GLU A 149 5.94 16.81 4.83
CA GLU A 149 7.20 17.11 4.16
C GLU A 149 7.67 15.94 3.30
N ASN A 150 7.62 14.70 3.85
CA ASN A 150 8.12 13.53 3.13
C ASN A 150 7.05 12.75 2.37
N GLY A 151 5.80 13.23 2.34
CA GLY A 151 4.74 12.72 1.47
C GLY A 151 3.90 11.63 2.11
N CYS A 152 3.16 11.99 3.17
CA CYS A 152 2.20 11.12 3.84
C CYS A 152 1.04 10.69 2.91
N ILE A 153 0.39 9.60 3.29
CA ILE A 153 -0.77 9.07 2.57
C ILE A 153 -2.05 9.79 2.99
N HIS A 154 -2.99 9.92 2.04
CA HIS A 154 -4.30 10.52 2.24
C HIS A 154 -5.37 9.54 1.79
N TYR A 155 -6.47 9.46 2.54
CA TYR A 155 -7.69 8.74 2.17
C TYR A 155 -8.87 9.69 2.06
N VAL A 156 -9.77 9.39 1.10
CA VAL A 156 -11.09 10.03 1.05
C VAL A 156 -12.05 9.15 1.83
N LYS A 157 -12.31 9.52 3.09
CA LYS A 157 -13.17 8.80 4.03
C LYS A 157 -14.53 8.49 3.43
N GLY A 158 -14.94 7.22 3.49
CA GLY A 158 -16.24 6.75 3.03
C GLY A 158 -16.36 6.56 1.51
N SER A 159 -15.33 6.89 0.71
CA SER A 159 -15.38 6.74 -0.75
C SER A 159 -15.56 5.29 -1.21
N HIS A 160 -15.17 4.29 -0.40
CA HIS A 160 -15.38 2.87 -0.67
C HIS A 160 -16.85 2.45 -0.78
N LYS A 161 -17.80 3.26 -0.24
CA LYS A 161 -19.25 3.00 -0.30
C LYS A 161 -19.85 3.31 -1.67
N HIS A 162 -19.10 3.95 -2.55
CA HIS A 162 -19.54 4.35 -3.87
C HIS A 162 -18.94 3.43 -4.95
N GLU A 163 -19.45 3.57 -6.17
CA GLU A 163 -18.88 2.92 -7.35
C GLU A 163 -17.49 3.47 -7.68
N TYR A 164 -16.73 2.74 -8.51
CA TYR A 164 -15.45 3.23 -9.01
C TYR A 164 -15.63 4.55 -9.75
N ARG A 165 -14.79 5.51 -9.41
CA ARG A 165 -14.70 6.77 -10.15
C ARG A 165 -14.09 6.54 -11.54
N PRO A 166 -14.32 7.44 -12.50
CA PRO A 166 -13.63 7.37 -13.79
C PRO A 166 -12.11 7.38 -13.62
N HIS A 167 -11.44 6.40 -14.21
CA HIS A 167 -9.97 6.33 -14.24
C HIS A 167 -9.49 6.60 -15.66
N GLY A 168 -8.40 7.35 -15.77
CA GLY A 168 -7.68 7.64 -17.00
C GLY A 168 -6.19 7.42 -16.84
N ARG A 169 -5.48 7.43 -17.98
CA ARG A 169 -4.03 7.22 -18.02
C ARG A 169 -3.29 8.22 -17.14
N SER A 170 -2.35 7.71 -16.35
CA SER A 170 -1.43 8.52 -15.55
C SER A 170 -0.05 8.54 -16.22
N GLU A 171 0.59 9.71 -16.25
CA GLU A 171 1.99 9.85 -16.69
C GLU A 171 3.00 9.62 -15.56
N ILE A 172 2.50 9.26 -14.35
CA ILE A 172 3.34 9.09 -13.17
C ILE A 172 3.91 7.67 -13.16
N LEU A 173 5.21 7.56 -13.10
CA LEU A 173 5.92 6.28 -13.02
C LEU A 173 5.42 5.45 -11.82
N GLY A 174 5.05 4.18 -12.09
CA GLY A 174 4.50 3.26 -11.10
C GLY A 174 2.97 3.27 -11.01
N PHE A 175 2.28 4.20 -11.71
CA PHE A 175 0.82 4.27 -11.74
C PHE A 175 0.33 4.40 -13.17
N SER A 176 -0.28 3.34 -13.70
CA SER A 176 -0.80 3.34 -15.08
C SER A 176 -2.05 4.18 -15.26
N GLN A 177 -2.85 4.33 -14.21
CA GLN A 177 -4.11 5.08 -14.23
C GLN A 177 -4.36 5.78 -12.89
N GLY A 178 -5.25 6.77 -12.90
CA GLY A 178 -5.72 7.49 -11.72
C GLY A 178 -7.14 8.03 -11.92
N VAL A 179 -7.80 8.43 -10.83
CA VAL A 179 -9.12 9.06 -10.85
C VAL A 179 -9.04 10.40 -11.57
N THR A 180 -9.84 10.58 -12.63
CA THR A 180 -9.76 11.75 -13.51
C THR A 180 -10.60 12.94 -13.06
N ASP A 181 -11.59 12.73 -12.23
CA ASP A 181 -12.55 13.73 -11.74
C ASP A 181 -12.34 14.04 -10.24
N PHE A 182 -11.16 13.73 -9.69
CA PHE A 182 -10.79 14.03 -8.31
C PHE A 182 -10.65 15.54 -8.05
N GLY A 183 -10.99 15.96 -6.82
CA GLY A 183 -10.81 17.34 -6.36
C GLY A 183 -12.12 18.10 -6.18
N THR A 184 -13.24 17.38 -6.13
CA THR A 184 -14.55 17.95 -5.78
C THR A 184 -14.52 18.52 -4.35
N GLU A 185 -15.50 19.35 -4.00
CA GLU A 185 -15.64 19.86 -2.63
C GLU A 185 -15.88 18.72 -1.62
N GLU A 186 -16.55 17.65 -2.05
CA GLU A 186 -16.76 16.46 -1.23
C GLU A 186 -15.47 15.70 -1.00
N ASP A 187 -14.65 15.51 -2.04
CA ASP A 187 -13.32 14.89 -1.90
C ASP A 187 -12.47 15.67 -0.89
N LYS A 188 -12.41 17.00 -1.02
CA LYS A 188 -11.64 17.86 -0.12
C LYS A 188 -12.12 17.77 1.32
N LYS A 189 -13.45 17.79 1.54
CA LYS A 189 -14.08 17.72 2.87
C LYS A 189 -13.79 16.39 3.56
N ASN A 190 -13.78 15.28 2.80
CA ASN A 190 -13.62 13.94 3.34
C ASN A 190 -12.18 13.43 3.28
N THR A 191 -11.24 14.22 2.76
CA THR A 191 -9.83 13.87 2.73
C THR A 191 -9.23 13.95 4.13
N VAL A 192 -8.62 12.83 4.56
CA VAL A 192 -7.87 12.70 5.82
C VAL A 192 -6.44 12.32 5.50
N LYS A 193 -5.48 12.99 6.14
CA LYS A 193 -4.06 12.67 6.03
C LYS A 193 -3.56 11.86 7.22
N PHE A 194 -2.57 11.02 6.99
CA PHE A 194 -1.98 10.17 8.02
C PHE A 194 -0.50 10.49 8.21
N GLU A 195 -0.23 11.24 9.26
CA GLU A 195 1.11 11.49 9.77
C GLU A 195 1.37 10.58 10.97
N GLY A 196 2.59 10.08 11.13
CA GLY A 196 2.89 9.18 12.24
C GLY A 196 4.34 8.75 12.30
N LYS A 197 4.63 7.94 13.31
CA LYS A 197 5.96 7.36 13.56
C LYS A 197 6.17 6.09 12.74
N ALA A 198 7.43 5.68 12.61
CA ALA A 198 7.76 4.34 12.15
C ALA A 198 6.97 3.29 12.95
N GLY A 199 6.39 2.30 12.28
CA GLY A 199 5.51 1.32 12.90
C GLY A 199 4.01 1.67 12.84
N MET A 200 3.64 2.87 12.37
CA MET A 200 2.26 3.20 12.02
C MET A 200 1.79 2.28 10.90
N PHE A 201 0.60 1.73 11.07
CA PHE A 201 -0.02 0.84 10.10
C PHE A 201 -1.40 1.34 9.69
N LEU A 202 -1.62 1.34 8.40
CA LEU A 202 -2.91 1.63 7.78
C LEU A 202 -3.39 0.38 7.05
N MET A 203 -4.70 0.17 7.00
CA MET A 203 -5.29 -0.89 6.19
C MET A 203 -6.54 -0.33 5.53
N HIS A 204 -6.65 -0.46 4.22
CA HIS A 204 -7.72 0.20 3.47
C HIS A 204 -8.42 -0.73 2.47
N ASP A 205 -9.68 -0.42 2.24
CA ASP A 205 -10.55 -1.10 1.29
C ASP A 205 -10.09 -0.86 -0.16
N ALA A 206 -10.24 -1.87 -1.01
CA ALA A 206 -9.87 -1.78 -2.42
C ALA A 206 -10.54 -0.61 -3.17
N LYS A 207 -11.71 -0.16 -2.74
CA LYS A 207 -12.49 0.92 -3.37
C LYS A 207 -12.22 2.30 -2.77
N ILE A 208 -11.43 2.41 -1.70
CA ILE A 208 -11.15 3.74 -1.14
C ILE A 208 -10.25 4.56 -2.07
N ILE A 209 -10.62 5.81 -2.31
CA ILE A 209 -9.75 6.73 -3.04
C ILE A 209 -8.63 7.15 -2.12
N HIS A 210 -7.40 6.94 -2.58
CA HIS A 210 -6.22 7.32 -1.82
C HIS A 210 -5.11 7.88 -2.72
N PHE A 211 -4.22 8.65 -2.11
CA PHE A 211 -3.13 9.32 -2.79
C PHE A 211 -2.03 9.73 -1.82
N ALA A 212 -0.90 10.17 -2.32
CA ALA A 212 0.17 10.74 -1.47
C ALA A 212 0.86 11.90 -2.17
N SER A 213 1.24 12.92 -1.39
CA SER A 213 2.03 14.04 -1.89
C SER A 213 3.44 13.59 -2.32
N SER A 214 4.10 14.41 -3.13
CA SER A 214 5.53 14.24 -3.40
C SER A 214 6.34 14.43 -2.12
N ASN A 215 7.50 13.78 -2.04
CA ASN A 215 8.46 14.07 -0.99
C ASN A 215 9.18 15.39 -1.31
N LYS A 216 9.05 16.37 -0.42
CA LYS A 216 9.67 17.70 -0.50
C LYS A 216 10.97 17.79 0.30
N SER A 217 11.22 16.79 1.17
CA SER A 217 12.43 16.77 1.99
C SER A 217 13.67 16.53 1.12
N SER A 218 14.73 17.26 1.39
CA SER A 218 16.02 17.07 0.71
C SER A 218 16.87 15.95 1.32
N VAL A 219 16.48 15.45 2.50
CA VAL A 219 17.29 14.50 3.29
C VAL A 219 16.53 13.27 3.77
N ARG A 220 15.19 13.34 3.89
CA ARG A 220 14.35 12.25 4.40
C ARG A 220 13.68 11.51 3.24
N SER A 221 13.74 10.20 3.26
CA SER A 221 12.90 9.34 2.42
C SER A 221 11.51 9.12 3.03
N ARG A 222 10.63 8.44 2.31
CA ARG A 222 9.36 7.94 2.83
C ARG A 222 9.18 6.50 2.34
N ARG A 223 9.65 5.57 3.16
CA ARG A 223 9.64 4.14 2.89
C ARG A 223 8.44 3.47 3.55
N ALA A 224 7.83 2.53 2.85
CA ALA A 224 6.71 1.76 3.36
C ALA A 224 6.68 0.35 2.76
N PHE A 225 6.07 -0.60 3.48
CA PHE A 225 5.64 -1.86 2.92
C PHE A 225 4.14 -1.82 2.60
N GLY A 226 3.76 -2.42 1.47
CA GLY A 226 2.40 -2.72 1.08
C GLY A 226 2.12 -4.22 1.22
N PHE A 227 0.90 -4.56 1.66
CA PHE A 227 0.44 -5.94 1.87
C PHE A 227 -0.93 -6.10 1.23
N VAL A 228 -1.02 -6.75 0.08
CA VAL A 228 -2.27 -6.94 -0.65
C VAL A 228 -2.86 -8.31 -0.33
N TYR A 229 -4.10 -8.31 0.16
CA TYR A 229 -4.86 -9.53 0.43
C TYR A 229 -6.20 -9.49 -0.32
N HIS A 230 -6.59 -10.64 -0.88
CA HIS A 230 -7.93 -10.82 -1.44
C HIS A 230 -8.74 -11.74 -0.54
N GLY A 231 -10.04 -11.48 -0.40
CA GLY A 231 -10.96 -12.39 0.25
C GLY A 231 -11.02 -13.74 -0.47
N VAL A 232 -11.25 -14.82 0.26
CA VAL A 232 -11.38 -16.16 -0.35
C VAL A 232 -12.58 -16.26 -1.29
N SER A 233 -13.57 -15.39 -1.13
CA SER A 233 -14.74 -15.32 -2.02
C SER A 233 -14.45 -14.59 -3.34
N ALA A 234 -13.37 -13.77 -3.40
CA ALA A 234 -13.05 -12.95 -4.57
C ALA A 234 -12.44 -13.78 -5.70
N LYS A 235 -12.95 -13.56 -6.91
CA LYS A 235 -12.45 -14.19 -8.13
C LYS A 235 -12.03 -13.14 -9.14
N HIS A 236 -11.04 -13.48 -9.94
CA HIS A 236 -10.63 -12.61 -11.05
C HIS A 236 -11.76 -12.50 -12.09
N ASP A 237 -12.19 -11.28 -12.39
CA ASP A 237 -13.15 -10.97 -13.43
C ASP A 237 -12.40 -10.77 -14.76
N VAL A 238 -12.50 -11.76 -15.63
CA VAL A 238 -11.81 -11.78 -16.93
C VAL A 238 -12.24 -10.62 -17.82
N GLU A 239 -13.52 -10.23 -17.77
CA GLU A 239 -14.05 -9.15 -18.62
C GLU A 239 -13.58 -7.77 -18.12
N LYS A 240 -13.58 -7.54 -16.78
CA LYS A 240 -12.94 -6.35 -16.19
C LYS A 240 -11.45 -6.29 -16.57
N GLY A 241 -10.73 -7.40 -16.49
CA GLY A 241 -9.32 -7.49 -16.87
C GLY A 241 -9.07 -7.14 -18.35
N LYS A 242 -9.87 -7.65 -19.27
CA LYS A 242 -9.78 -7.30 -20.71
C LYS A 242 -10.08 -5.81 -20.96
N ALA A 243 -11.12 -5.28 -20.30
CA ALA A 243 -11.48 -3.87 -20.40
C ALA A 243 -10.36 -2.96 -19.87
N TYR A 244 -9.73 -3.35 -18.76
CA TYR A 244 -8.57 -2.67 -18.21
C TYR A 244 -7.38 -2.67 -19.17
N GLN A 245 -7.01 -3.84 -19.73
CA GLN A 245 -5.91 -3.95 -20.69
C GLN A 245 -6.15 -3.11 -21.94
N LYS A 246 -7.38 -3.09 -22.46
CA LYS A 246 -7.73 -2.24 -23.61
C LYS A 246 -7.46 -0.77 -23.33
N LYS A 247 -7.85 -0.25 -22.16
CA LYS A 247 -7.62 1.14 -21.75
C LYS A 247 -6.13 1.52 -21.58
N LEU A 248 -5.24 0.53 -21.36
CA LEU A 248 -3.80 0.80 -21.29
C LEU A 248 -3.18 1.03 -22.68
N HIS A 249 -3.83 0.55 -23.75
CA HIS A 249 -3.32 0.60 -25.13
C HIS A 249 -4.01 1.68 -25.99
N ASP A 250 -5.16 2.19 -25.55
CA ASP A 250 -5.86 3.33 -26.16
C ASP A 250 -5.30 4.66 -25.62
#